data_f140757a58c95f68c9132737d71fa448
#
_entry.id   f140757a58c95f68c9132737d71fa448
#
_cell.length_a   1.000
_cell.length_b   1.000
_cell.length_c   1.000
_cell.angle_alpha   90.00
_cell.angle_beta   90.00
_cell.angle_gamma   90.00
#
_symmetry.space_group_name_H-M   'P 1'
#
loop_
_entity.id
_entity.type
_entity.pdbx_description
1 polymer ?
#
loop_
_entity_poly.entity_id
_entity_poly.type
_entity_poly.pdbx_seq_one_letter_code
_entity_poly.pdbx_strand_id
1 'polypeptide(L)'
;MADKMILLIGTYDTKNGKLDCMADRIRSLGGGVTSMDVSVLADPKRPKDYSKHDVALAGGHSIQAAIGSGSVHRALNMLSDGACERSKRLASDRSIDGVLILGGTTGTDLALDVCQALPIGLPKYVVSTVSFLPVIPAKRLACDIQMRGL
;
A
#
# COMPACT_ATOMS: atom_id res chain seq x y z
N MET A 1 -9.22 22.21 13.08
CA MET A 1 -9.57 20.90 12.48
C MET A 1 -8.40 19.95 12.63
N ALA A 2 -8.64 18.75 13.15
CA ALA A 2 -7.58 17.75 13.14
C ALA A 2 -7.30 17.34 11.69
N ASP A 3 -6.03 17.33 11.32
CA ASP A 3 -5.62 16.92 9.98
C ASP A 3 -5.93 15.42 9.80
N LYS A 4 -6.49 15.09 8.63
CA LYS A 4 -6.71 13.70 8.27
C LYS A 4 -5.41 13.08 7.82
N MET A 5 -5.09 11.89 8.33
CA MET A 5 -3.88 11.16 8.01
C MET A 5 -4.16 10.04 7.02
N ILE A 6 -3.49 10.07 5.88
CA ILE A 6 -3.65 9.08 4.81
C ILE A 6 -2.41 8.18 4.75
N LEU A 7 -2.64 6.89 4.83
CA LEU A 7 -1.59 5.89 4.58
C LEU A 7 -1.42 5.71 3.07
N LEU A 8 -0.25 6.07 2.57
CA LEU A 8 0.10 5.98 1.15
C LEU A 8 1.06 4.81 0.93
N ILE A 9 0.58 3.78 0.26
CA ILE A 9 1.32 2.54 0.01
C ILE A 9 1.67 2.42 -1.46
N GLY A 10 2.89 2.02 -1.75
CA GLY A 10 3.32 1.72 -3.11
C GLY A 10 4.77 1.27 -3.22
N THR A 11 5.17 0.93 -4.45
CA THR A 11 6.54 0.57 -4.79
C THR A 11 7.34 1.84 -5.10
N TYR A 12 7.96 2.42 -4.09
CA TYR A 12 8.69 3.69 -4.21
C TYR A 12 9.98 3.60 -5.03
N ASP A 13 10.45 2.40 -5.34
CA ASP A 13 11.56 2.20 -6.26
C ASP A 13 11.18 2.51 -7.72
N THR A 14 9.99 2.09 -8.14
CA THR A 14 9.54 2.21 -9.54
C THR A 14 8.52 3.33 -9.76
N LYS A 15 7.77 3.72 -8.73
CA LYS A 15 6.65 4.67 -8.83
C LYS A 15 6.81 5.91 -7.95
N ASN A 16 8.04 6.20 -7.54
CA ASN A 16 8.32 7.29 -6.60
C ASN A 16 7.71 8.63 -7.04
N GLY A 17 7.88 9.02 -8.30
CA GLY A 17 7.37 10.31 -8.79
C GLY A 17 5.85 10.43 -8.70
N LYS A 18 5.12 9.36 -9.00
CA LYS A 18 3.65 9.33 -8.89
C LYS A 18 3.21 9.37 -7.43
N LEU A 19 3.88 8.61 -6.56
CA LEU A 19 3.58 8.57 -5.13
C LEU A 19 3.90 9.91 -4.46
N ASP A 20 5.01 10.55 -4.81
CA ASP A 20 5.34 11.88 -4.30
C ASP A 20 4.31 12.91 -4.76
N CYS A 21 3.86 12.86 -6.01
CA CYS A 21 2.79 13.72 -6.52
C CYS A 21 1.48 13.54 -5.73
N MET A 22 1.11 12.29 -5.44
CA MET A 22 -0.07 11.98 -4.61
C MET A 22 0.09 12.54 -3.19
N ALA A 23 1.26 12.36 -2.59
CA ALA A 23 1.55 12.89 -1.26
C ALA A 23 1.45 14.41 -1.22
N ASP A 24 2.03 15.11 -2.20
CA ASP A 24 1.97 16.56 -2.29
C ASP A 24 0.53 17.04 -2.48
N ARG A 25 -0.26 16.32 -3.27
CA ARG A 25 -1.68 16.65 -3.44
C ARG A 25 -2.48 16.48 -2.15
N ILE A 26 -2.26 15.42 -1.40
CA ILE A 26 -2.90 15.24 -0.09
C ILE A 26 -2.54 16.38 0.85
N ARG A 27 -1.25 16.74 0.92
CA ARG A 27 -0.80 17.85 1.77
C ARG A 27 -1.38 19.18 1.35
N SER A 28 -1.49 19.44 0.05
CA SER A 28 -2.09 20.68 -0.47
C SER A 28 -3.58 20.83 -0.11
N LEU A 29 -4.24 19.70 0.17
CA LEU A 29 -5.64 19.67 0.62
C LEU A 29 -5.78 19.67 2.14
N GLY A 30 -4.69 19.87 2.87
CA GLY A 30 -4.68 19.94 4.33
C GLY A 30 -4.55 18.59 5.04
N GLY A 31 -4.27 17.50 4.31
CA GLY A 31 -4.07 16.18 4.89
C GLY A 31 -2.62 15.91 5.26
N GLY A 32 -2.41 14.94 6.14
CA GLY A 32 -1.10 14.37 6.42
C GLY A 32 -0.89 13.05 5.66
N VAL A 33 0.36 12.65 5.48
CA VAL A 33 0.71 11.42 4.77
C VAL A 33 1.64 10.58 5.63
N THR A 34 1.28 9.31 5.80
CA THR A 34 2.17 8.26 6.31
C THR A 34 2.55 7.37 5.13
N SER A 35 3.83 7.28 4.81
CA SER A 35 4.31 6.50 3.66
C SER A 35 4.72 5.09 4.05
N MET A 36 4.35 4.12 3.22
CA MET A 36 4.73 2.71 3.39
C MET A 36 5.30 2.17 2.08
N ASP A 37 6.55 1.73 2.14
CA ASP A 37 7.28 1.21 0.99
C ASP A 37 7.17 -0.31 0.90
N VAL A 38 6.65 -0.80 -0.22
CA VAL A 38 6.56 -2.23 -0.53
C VAL A 38 7.42 -2.60 -1.74
N SER A 39 8.50 -1.86 -1.96
CA SER A 39 9.46 -2.11 -3.03
C SER A 39 10.22 -3.41 -2.85
N VAL A 40 10.56 -4.07 -3.94
CA VAL A 40 11.34 -5.32 -3.92
C VAL A 40 12.54 -5.29 -4.88
N LEU A 41 12.63 -4.30 -5.77
CA LEU A 41 13.68 -4.25 -6.80
C LEU A 41 14.82 -3.31 -6.40
N ALA A 42 14.52 -2.17 -5.82
CA ALA A 42 15.52 -1.16 -5.43
C ALA A 42 15.06 -0.39 -4.20
N ASP A 43 15.90 0.52 -3.74
CA ASP A 43 15.57 1.41 -2.63
C ASP A 43 14.84 2.66 -3.11
N PRO A 44 13.98 3.27 -2.27
CA PRO A 44 13.36 4.54 -2.58
C PRO A 44 14.38 5.67 -2.57
N LYS A 45 14.09 6.75 -3.27
CA LYS A 45 14.97 7.95 -3.32
C LYS A 45 15.14 8.62 -1.96
N ARG A 46 14.16 8.49 -1.09
CA ARG A 46 14.16 9.06 0.27
C ARG A 46 13.58 8.04 1.24
N PRO A 47 14.02 8.04 2.51
CA PRO A 47 13.43 7.19 3.53
C PRO A 47 11.92 7.38 3.63
N LYS A 48 11.20 6.31 3.91
CA LYS A 48 9.75 6.31 4.12
C LYS A 48 9.45 6.05 5.59
N ASP A 49 8.24 6.43 6.04
CA ASP A 49 7.84 6.23 7.42
C ASP A 49 7.89 4.75 7.81
N TYR A 50 7.42 3.88 6.90
CA TYR A 50 7.60 2.44 7.01
C TYR A 50 8.41 1.94 5.82
N SER A 51 9.65 1.54 6.09
CA SER A 51 10.54 0.97 5.07
C SER A 51 10.09 -0.43 4.67
N LYS A 52 10.53 -0.90 3.51
CA LYS A 52 10.31 -2.29 3.11
C LYS A 52 10.85 -3.31 4.12
N HIS A 53 11.91 -2.95 4.85
CA HIS A 53 12.46 -3.79 5.93
C HIS A 53 11.47 -3.89 7.10
N ASP A 54 10.90 -2.77 7.52
CA ASP A 54 9.89 -2.73 8.59
C ASP A 54 8.64 -3.53 8.19
N VAL A 55 8.21 -3.36 6.93
CA VAL A 55 7.05 -4.08 6.38
C VAL A 55 7.30 -5.57 6.35
N ALA A 56 8.44 -6.03 5.83
CA ALA A 56 8.78 -7.45 5.80
C ALA A 56 8.78 -8.05 7.21
N LEU A 57 9.42 -7.38 8.17
CA LEU A 57 9.48 -7.83 9.56
C LEU A 57 8.09 -7.92 10.21
N ALA A 58 7.20 -6.98 9.92
CA ALA A 58 5.83 -7.00 10.44
C ALA A 58 5.05 -8.24 9.97
N GLY A 59 5.40 -8.80 8.81
CA GLY A 59 4.82 -10.04 8.28
C GLY A 59 5.55 -11.31 8.72
N GLY A 60 6.55 -11.19 9.58
CA GLY A 60 7.36 -12.34 10.00
C GLY A 60 8.44 -12.77 9.00
N HIS A 61 8.77 -11.89 8.05
CA HIS A 61 9.77 -12.14 7.02
C HIS A 61 10.94 -11.16 7.13
N SER A 62 12.06 -11.47 6.48
CA SER A 62 13.11 -10.49 6.21
C SER A 62 13.02 -10.01 4.76
N ILE A 63 13.47 -8.79 4.51
CA ILE A 63 13.51 -8.29 3.13
C ILE A 63 14.45 -9.15 2.25
N GLN A 64 15.51 -9.68 2.82
CA GLN A 64 16.44 -10.59 2.14
C GLN A 64 15.73 -11.88 1.70
N ALA A 65 14.89 -12.46 2.56
CA ALA A 65 14.09 -13.62 2.23
C ALA A 65 13.08 -13.31 1.12
N ALA A 66 12.44 -12.14 1.17
CA ALA A 66 11.50 -11.70 0.13
C ALA A 66 12.22 -11.56 -1.23
N ILE A 67 13.33 -10.83 -1.27
CA ILE A 67 14.11 -10.63 -2.50
C ILE A 67 14.68 -11.97 -3.01
N GLY A 68 15.15 -12.82 -2.11
CA GLY A 68 15.68 -14.14 -2.44
C GLY A 68 14.64 -15.20 -2.82
N SER A 69 13.34 -14.88 -2.78
CA SER A 69 12.26 -15.82 -3.08
C SER A 69 12.16 -16.25 -4.55
N GLY A 70 12.91 -15.60 -5.44
CA GLY A 70 13.04 -15.98 -6.84
C GLY A 70 12.03 -15.33 -7.78
N SER A 71 11.07 -14.56 -7.28
CA SER A 71 10.14 -13.78 -8.14
C SER A 71 9.59 -12.55 -7.42
N VAL A 72 9.30 -11.52 -8.21
CA VAL A 72 8.66 -10.29 -7.71
C VAL A 72 7.30 -10.60 -7.07
N HIS A 73 6.56 -11.53 -7.67
CA HIS A 73 5.25 -11.93 -7.16
C HIS A 73 5.34 -12.53 -5.74
N ARG A 74 6.28 -13.47 -5.53
CA ARG A 74 6.49 -14.06 -4.19
C ARG A 74 6.97 -13.02 -3.19
N ALA A 75 7.90 -12.16 -3.60
CA ALA A 75 8.41 -11.10 -2.76
C ALA A 75 7.29 -10.15 -2.31
N LEU A 76 6.43 -9.73 -3.24
CA LEU A 76 5.29 -8.88 -2.91
C LEU A 76 4.25 -9.58 -2.04
N ASN A 77 4.04 -10.89 -2.19
CA ASN A 77 3.16 -11.65 -1.30
C ASN A 77 3.68 -11.65 0.14
N MET A 78 5.00 -11.80 0.32
CA MET A 78 5.61 -11.71 1.65
C MET A 78 5.50 -10.31 2.25
N LEU A 79 5.66 -9.26 1.44
CA LEU A 79 5.43 -7.89 1.88
C LEU A 79 3.96 -7.59 2.13
N SER A 80 3.04 -8.25 1.42
CA SER A 80 1.60 -8.13 1.65
C SER A 80 1.23 -8.52 3.08
N ASP A 81 1.79 -9.59 3.60
CA ASP A 81 1.56 -10.02 5.00
C ASP A 81 1.90 -8.90 5.98
N GLY A 82 3.06 -8.28 5.79
CA GLY A 82 3.52 -7.18 6.64
C GLY A 82 2.72 -5.90 6.45
N ALA A 83 2.37 -5.57 5.21
CA ALA A 83 1.56 -4.41 4.90
C ALA A 83 0.16 -4.53 5.54
N CYS A 84 -0.45 -5.72 5.50
CA CYS A 84 -1.72 -6.00 6.16
C CYS A 84 -1.61 -5.82 7.68
N GLU A 85 -0.61 -6.42 8.31
CA GLU A 85 -0.41 -6.33 9.76
C GLU A 85 -0.14 -4.90 10.22
N ARG A 86 0.72 -4.18 9.53
CA ARG A 86 1.03 -2.79 9.88
C ARG A 86 -0.17 -1.87 9.67
N SER A 87 -0.88 -2.03 8.57
CA SER A 87 -2.07 -1.24 8.26
C SER A 87 -3.20 -1.47 9.28
N LYS A 88 -3.45 -2.72 9.67
CA LYS A 88 -4.42 -3.04 10.72
C LYS A 88 -4.08 -2.36 12.04
N ARG A 89 -2.81 -2.38 12.42
CA ARG A 89 -2.36 -1.71 13.66
C ARG A 89 -2.58 -0.22 13.60
N LEU A 90 -2.21 0.43 12.49
CA LEU A 90 -2.42 1.87 12.30
C LEU A 90 -3.91 2.25 12.34
N ALA A 91 -4.77 1.45 11.76
CA ALA A 91 -6.21 1.65 11.83
C ALA A 91 -6.76 1.46 13.26
N SER A 92 -6.30 0.43 13.95
CA SER A 92 -6.69 0.13 15.34
C SER A 92 -6.27 1.25 16.30
N ASP A 93 -5.07 1.80 16.12
CA ASP A 93 -4.55 2.90 16.92
C ASP A 93 -5.15 4.26 16.54
N ARG A 94 -6.03 4.30 15.52
CA ARG A 94 -6.58 5.53 14.93
C ARG A 94 -5.50 6.50 14.43
N SER A 95 -4.37 5.95 13.96
CA SER A 95 -3.26 6.72 13.42
C SER A 95 -3.45 7.11 11.95
N ILE A 96 -4.42 6.48 11.28
CA ILE A 96 -4.80 6.77 9.89
C ILE A 96 -6.31 6.92 9.77
N ASP A 97 -6.72 7.78 8.83
CA ASP A 97 -8.11 8.07 8.52
C ASP A 97 -8.55 7.50 7.16
N GLY A 98 -7.61 6.98 6.39
CA GLY A 98 -7.86 6.37 5.10
C GLY A 98 -6.58 5.78 4.51
N VAL A 99 -6.73 5.00 3.45
CA VAL A 99 -5.61 4.41 2.72
C VAL A 99 -5.70 4.69 1.23
N LEU A 100 -4.57 5.04 0.64
CA LEU A 100 -4.40 5.23 -0.80
C LEU A 100 -3.25 4.32 -1.26
N ILE A 101 -3.53 3.45 -2.21
CA ILE A 101 -2.56 2.46 -2.70
C ILE A 101 -2.41 2.58 -4.21
N LEU A 102 -1.16 2.69 -4.66
CA LEU A 102 -0.83 2.69 -6.08
C LEU A 102 -0.17 1.35 -6.43
N GLY A 103 -0.79 0.60 -7.36
CA GLY A 103 -0.29 -0.71 -7.77
C GLY A 103 -0.30 -0.96 -9.27
N GLY A 104 0.71 -1.69 -9.74
CA GLY A 104 0.67 -2.41 -11.01
C GLY A 104 -0.12 -3.72 -10.84
N THR A 105 0.09 -4.69 -11.73
CA THR A 105 -0.63 -5.98 -11.67
C THR A 105 -0.44 -6.68 -10.30
N THR A 106 0.79 -6.95 -9.92
CA THR A 106 1.10 -7.62 -8.64
C THR A 106 0.84 -6.70 -7.44
N GLY A 107 1.12 -5.40 -7.58
CA GLY A 107 0.83 -4.42 -6.53
C GLY A 107 -0.66 -4.24 -6.26
N THR A 108 -1.51 -4.53 -7.23
CA THR A 108 -2.97 -4.52 -7.03
C THR A 108 -3.42 -5.66 -6.15
N ASP A 109 -2.82 -6.85 -6.26
CA ASP A 109 -3.11 -7.96 -5.34
C ASP A 109 -2.79 -7.58 -3.89
N LEU A 110 -1.62 -6.99 -3.65
CA LEU A 110 -1.24 -6.47 -2.34
C LEU A 110 -2.23 -5.42 -1.86
N ALA A 111 -2.64 -4.49 -2.74
CA ALA A 111 -3.61 -3.45 -2.40
C ALA A 111 -4.95 -4.04 -1.94
N LEU A 112 -5.44 -5.05 -2.63
CA LEU A 112 -6.69 -5.72 -2.27
C LEU A 112 -6.58 -6.50 -0.96
N ASP A 113 -5.43 -7.14 -0.70
CA ASP A 113 -5.16 -7.81 0.57
C ASP A 113 -5.23 -6.81 1.74
N VAL A 114 -4.56 -5.68 1.61
CA VAL A 114 -4.58 -4.62 2.62
C VAL A 114 -6.00 -4.09 2.83
N CYS A 115 -6.72 -3.79 1.75
CA CYS A 115 -8.10 -3.30 1.86
C CYS A 115 -9.02 -4.29 2.56
N GLN A 116 -8.87 -5.59 2.29
CA GLN A 116 -9.65 -6.63 2.97
C GLN A 116 -9.28 -6.80 4.45
N ALA A 117 -8.04 -6.51 4.81
CA ALA A 117 -7.57 -6.57 6.20
C ALA A 117 -8.06 -5.40 7.04
N LEU A 118 -8.44 -4.29 6.43
CA LEU A 118 -8.89 -3.08 7.11
C LEU A 118 -10.39 -3.12 7.41
N PRO A 119 -10.84 -2.44 8.49
CA PRO A 119 -12.25 -2.45 8.86
C PRO A 119 -13.12 -1.76 7.81
N ILE A 120 -14.37 -2.21 7.68
CA ILE A 120 -15.38 -1.56 6.85
C ILE A 120 -15.60 -0.14 7.38
N GLY A 121 -15.73 0.82 6.47
CA GLY A 121 -15.95 2.23 6.79
C GLY A 121 -14.68 3.07 6.82
N LEU A 122 -13.48 2.46 6.90
CA LEU A 122 -12.24 3.17 6.65
C LEU A 122 -12.11 3.43 5.14
N PRO A 123 -12.02 4.69 4.68
CA PRO A 123 -11.90 5.00 3.24
C PRO A 123 -10.71 4.30 2.61
N LYS A 124 -10.96 3.58 1.50
CA LYS A 124 -9.96 2.80 0.75
C LYS A 124 -10.01 3.21 -0.71
N TYR A 125 -8.88 3.65 -1.23
CA TYR A 125 -8.77 4.07 -2.62
C TYR A 125 -7.56 3.38 -3.27
N VAL A 126 -7.82 2.67 -4.35
CA VAL A 126 -6.78 1.93 -5.10
C VAL A 126 -6.66 2.53 -6.49
N VAL A 127 -5.46 2.97 -6.84
CA VAL A 127 -5.11 3.38 -8.21
C VAL A 127 -4.33 2.23 -8.83
N SER A 128 -4.87 1.64 -9.90
CA SER A 128 -4.36 0.39 -10.46
C SER A 128 -4.24 0.45 -11.97
N THR A 129 -3.18 -0.16 -12.51
CA THR A 129 -3.01 -0.35 -13.96
C THR A 129 -3.94 -1.43 -14.52
N VAL A 130 -4.55 -2.24 -13.65
CA VAL A 130 -5.43 -3.35 -14.04
C VAL A 130 -6.87 -3.15 -13.54
N SER A 131 -7.23 -1.92 -13.17
CA SER A 131 -8.60 -1.58 -12.78
C SER A 131 -9.59 -2.01 -13.85
N PHE A 132 -10.71 -2.57 -13.40
CA PHE A 132 -11.81 -3.00 -14.28
C PHE A 132 -11.45 -4.12 -15.27
N LEU A 133 -10.28 -4.72 -15.16
CA LEU A 133 -9.94 -5.89 -15.95
C LEU A 133 -10.48 -7.18 -15.31
N PRO A 134 -10.83 -8.20 -16.12
CA PRO A 134 -11.33 -9.48 -15.61
C PRO A 134 -10.37 -10.24 -14.71
N VAL A 135 -9.10 -9.81 -14.65
CA VAL A 135 -8.08 -10.42 -13.78
C VAL A 135 -8.36 -10.21 -12.29
N ILE A 136 -9.24 -9.26 -11.94
CA ILE A 136 -9.65 -9.01 -10.55
C ILE A 136 -10.97 -9.75 -10.29
N PRO A 137 -10.96 -10.82 -9.48
CA PRO A 137 -12.20 -11.51 -9.13
C PRO A 137 -13.11 -10.60 -8.29
N ALA A 138 -14.42 -10.61 -8.60
CA ALA A 138 -15.40 -9.78 -7.90
C ALA A 138 -15.40 -9.99 -6.37
N LYS A 139 -15.11 -11.21 -5.91
CA LYS A 139 -15.01 -11.54 -4.48
C LYS A 139 -13.87 -10.82 -3.75
N ARG A 140 -12.90 -10.28 -4.50
CA ARG A 140 -11.78 -9.49 -3.95
C ARG A 140 -12.15 -8.02 -3.74
N LEU A 141 -13.29 -7.57 -4.27
CA LEU A 141 -13.74 -6.19 -4.21
C LEU A 141 -14.78 -6.04 -3.09
N ALA A 142 -14.36 -5.55 -1.94
CA ALA A 142 -15.31 -5.16 -0.90
C ALA A 142 -16.08 -3.90 -1.32
N CYS A 143 -17.29 -3.73 -0.77
CA CYS A 143 -18.20 -2.65 -1.16
C CYS A 143 -17.68 -1.24 -0.84
N ASP A 144 -16.69 -1.12 0.03
CA ASP A 144 -16.11 0.15 0.47
C ASP A 144 -14.77 0.47 -0.21
N ILE A 145 -14.34 -0.32 -1.19
CA ILE A 145 -13.15 -0.04 -1.99
C ILE A 145 -13.53 0.82 -3.18
N GLN A 146 -12.88 1.99 -3.30
CA GLN A 146 -12.92 2.79 -4.51
C GLN A 146 -11.68 2.48 -5.35
N MET A 147 -11.88 2.26 -6.66
CA MET A 147 -10.79 1.93 -7.57
C MET A 147 -10.81 2.84 -8.79
N ARG A 148 -9.63 3.23 -9.23
CA ARG A 148 -9.43 4.04 -10.43
C ARG A 148 -8.33 3.45 -11.29
N GLY A 149 -8.51 3.54 -12.61
CA GLY A 149 -7.48 3.25 -13.58
C GLY A 149 -6.36 4.28 -13.56
N LEU A 150 -5.17 3.83 -13.81
CA LEU A 150 -4.00 4.68 -13.94
C LEU A 150 -3.92 5.25 -15.36
#